data_7abbb9101d8641c6090da44b6455a6d4
#
_entry.id   7abbb9101d8641c6090da44b6455a6d4
#
_cell.length_a   1.000
_cell.length_b   1.000
_cell.length_c   1.000
_cell.angle_alpha   90.00
_cell.angle_beta   90.00
_cell.angle_gamma   90.00
#
_symmetry.space_group_name_H-M   'P 1'
#
loop_
_entity.id
_entity.type
_entity.pdbx_description
1 polymer ?
#
loop_
_entity_poly.entity_id
_entity_poly.type
_entity_poly.pdbx_seq_one_letter_code
_entity_poly.pdbx_strand_id
1 'polypeptide(L)'
;MVVESACGGAVGSSTAKNGAPFFMFTTSRFADADRDGVFAALREYVGDRDYLGWRLASEIPDVGKRLDRSHLYVLPASVKAVSRQSADCGAGAGLILYDGENWAETPSDEQANMPAAISRAKGAAKAAGCAHFGISPGGELVGIVPDACSFDLSKAIHRHVDWADITLFNIQAQRLLSDQCNGRAGVKAYVKFVSTVAQEVHAKNPLTKISAQLSFRYTPPSRMIDAIRQLRGTVDGFYLAYPRNVGGRCDYCSSQNLQAVLKAIRLM
;
A
#
# COMPACT_ATOMS: atom_id res chain seq x y z
N MET A 1 15.78 51.73 -19.36
CA MET A 1 15.76 51.22 -17.98
C MET A 1 14.79 50.06 -17.97
N VAL A 2 15.32 48.85 -18.14
CA VAL A 2 14.54 47.60 -18.18
C VAL A 2 14.71 46.97 -16.80
N VAL A 3 13.62 46.77 -16.09
CA VAL A 3 13.60 46.10 -14.76
C VAL A 3 13.32 44.61 -15.02
N GLU A 4 14.36 43.80 -14.88
CA GLU A 4 14.21 42.33 -14.83
C GLU A 4 13.60 41.93 -13.50
N SER A 5 12.42 41.33 -13.57
CA SER A 5 11.74 40.73 -12.42
C SER A 5 12.16 39.26 -12.32
N ALA A 6 13.07 38.97 -11.41
CA ALA A 6 13.48 37.60 -11.10
C ALA A 6 12.40 36.91 -10.27
N CYS A 7 11.61 36.01 -10.89
CA CYS A 7 10.77 35.05 -10.18
C CYS A 7 11.65 33.93 -9.63
N GLY A 8 12.17 34.09 -8.43
CA GLY A 8 12.78 33.06 -7.64
C GLY A 8 11.68 32.14 -7.05
N GLY A 9 11.33 31.07 -7.74
CA GLY A 9 10.51 30.01 -7.19
C GLY A 9 11.28 29.27 -6.10
N ALA A 10 10.97 29.53 -4.85
CA ALA A 10 11.45 28.72 -3.73
C ALA A 10 10.88 27.31 -3.89
N VAL A 11 11.73 26.38 -4.27
CA VAL A 11 11.45 24.94 -4.17
C VAL A 11 11.28 24.65 -2.69
N GLY A 12 10.04 24.46 -2.26
CA GLY A 12 9.71 24.11 -0.89
C GLY A 12 10.50 22.86 -0.48
N SER A 13 11.40 23.03 0.46
CA SER A 13 12.12 21.95 1.11
C SER A 13 11.09 21.05 1.77
N SER A 14 10.85 19.89 1.18
CA SER A 14 10.14 18.77 1.81
C SER A 14 10.89 18.48 3.12
N THR A 15 10.29 18.82 4.24
CA THR A 15 10.80 18.43 5.56
C THR A 15 10.84 16.91 5.58
N ALA A 16 12.03 16.34 5.53
CA ALA A 16 12.25 14.90 5.68
C ALA A 16 11.55 14.46 6.97
N LYS A 17 10.53 13.61 6.85
CA LYS A 17 9.83 13.06 8.01
C LYS A 17 10.84 12.21 8.79
N ASN A 18 11.21 12.69 9.99
CA ASN A 18 12.20 12.07 10.88
C ASN A 18 11.62 10.80 11.51
N GLY A 19 11.58 9.70 10.77
CA GLY A 19 11.15 8.40 11.29
C GLY A 19 11.47 7.27 10.31
N ALA A 20 11.85 6.10 10.83
CA ALA A 20 11.96 4.90 10.01
C ALA A 20 10.61 4.59 9.35
N PRO A 21 10.59 4.12 8.08
CA PRO A 21 9.36 3.76 7.41
C PRO A 21 8.68 2.60 8.11
N PHE A 22 7.33 2.58 8.09
CA PHE A 22 6.56 1.43 8.53
C PHE A 22 6.51 0.35 7.45
N PHE A 23 6.17 -0.86 7.80
CA PHE A 23 5.67 -1.82 6.84
C PHE A 23 4.22 -2.23 7.12
N MET A 24 3.53 -2.63 6.05
CA MET A 24 2.21 -3.24 6.11
C MET A 24 2.31 -4.67 5.61
N PHE A 25 1.58 -5.57 6.24
CA PHE A 25 1.58 -6.97 5.86
C PHE A 25 0.20 -7.60 6.06
N THR A 26 -0.28 -8.34 5.06
CA THR A 26 -1.56 -9.07 5.17
C THR A 26 -1.31 -10.53 5.47
N THR A 27 -1.80 -11.00 6.62
CA THR A 27 -1.52 -12.35 7.15
C THR A 27 -2.39 -13.46 6.59
N SER A 28 -3.52 -13.14 5.96
CA SER A 28 -4.52 -14.11 5.50
C SER A 28 -4.13 -14.92 4.25
N ARG A 29 -2.94 -14.72 3.68
CA ARG A 29 -2.55 -15.29 2.38
C ARG A 29 -1.23 -16.08 2.41
N PHE A 30 -0.83 -16.63 3.57
CA PHE A 30 0.40 -17.43 3.65
C PHE A 30 0.24 -18.82 3.01
N ALA A 31 1.28 -19.28 2.33
CA ALA A 31 1.43 -20.70 2.03
C ALA A 31 1.67 -21.48 3.32
N ASP A 32 0.97 -22.59 3.52
CA ASP A 32 1.07 -23.37 4.76
C ASP A 32 2.50 -23.88 5.02
N ALA A 33 3.28 -24.14 3.96
CA ALA A 33 4.62 -24.70 4.05
C ALA A 33 5.70 -23.74 4.63
N ASP A 34 5.49 -22.42 4.61
CA ASP A 34 6.45 -21.44 5.14
C ASP A 34 5.86 -20.54 6.22
N ARG A 35 4.68 -20.88 6.71
CA ARG A 35 3.91 -20.08 7.67
C ARG A 35 4.70 -19.75 8.93
N ASP A 36 5.35 -20.75 9.53
CA ASP A 36 6.08 -20.58 10.79
C ASP A 36 7.31 -19.69 10.62
N GLY A 37 8.03 -19.82 9.49
CA GLY A 37 9.16 -18.97 9.15
C GLY A 37 8.74 -17.51 8.90
N VAL A 38 7.61 -17.29 8.21
CA VAL A 38 7.04 -15.94 8.02
C VAL A 38 6.63 -15.32 9.34
N PHE A 39 5.95 -16.07 10.23
CA PHE A 39 5.57 -15.55 11.54
C PHE A 39 6.78 -15.29 12.44
N ALA A 40 7.84 -16.11 12.35
CA ALA A 40 9.10 -15.85 13.05
C ALA A 40 9.72 -14.53 12.58
N ALA A 41 9.80 -14.30 11.27
CA ALA A 41 10.30 -13.06 10.69
C ALA A 41 9.45 -11.84 11.13
N LEU A 42 8.12 -11.95 11.08
CA LEU A 42 7.25 -10.87 11.55
C LEU A 42 7.44 -10.58 13.03
N ARG A 43 7.55 -11.60 13.90
CA ARG A 43 7.81 -11.40 15.32
C ARG A 43 9.13 -10.68 15.62
N GLU A 44 10.14 -10.91 14.79
CA GLU A 44 11.45 -10.25 14.91
C GLU A 44 11.40 -8.77 14.53
N TYR A 45 10.66 -8.44 13.44
CA TYR A 45 10.72 -7.12 12.82
C TYR A 45 9.50 -6.23 13.07
N VAL A 46 8.36 -6.77 13.54
CA VAL A 46 7.18 -5.96 13.86
C VAL A 46 7.43 -5.04 15.04
N GLY A 47 7.13 -3.77 14.88
CA GLY A 47 7.19 -2.73 15.90
C GLY A 47 5.94 -1.85 15.87
N ASP A 48 5.86 -0.89 16.80
CA ASP A 48 4.69 -0.06 17.07
C ASP A 48 4.22 0.83 15.89
N ARG A 49 5.00 0.90 14.83
CA ARG A 49 4.66 1.72 13.64
C ARG A 49 4.06 0.92 12.51
N ASP A 50 4.13 -0.40 12.57
CA ASP A 50 3.76 -1.28 11.48
C ASP A 50 2.29 -1.62 11.50
N TYR A 51 1.79 -2.06 10.33
CA TYR A 51 0.40 -2.42 10.16
C TYR A 51 0.29 -3.90 9.81
N LEU A 52 -0.54 -4.63 10.53
CA LEU A 52 -0.91 -6.00 10.20
C LEU A 52 -2.37 -6.08 9.82
N GLY A 53 -2.63 -6.70 8.68
CA GLY A 53 -3.95 -6.90 8.13
C GLY A 53 -4.37 -8.35 8.08
N TRP A 54 -5.69 -8.56 8.05
CA TRP A 54 -6.32 -9.85 7.85
C TRP A 54 -7.67 -9.69 7.14
N ARG A 55 -8.20 -10.79 6.62
CA ARG A 55 -9.54 -10.77 6.01
C ARG A 55 -10.67 -10.79 7.04
N LEU A 56 -10.45 -11.46 8.19
CA LEU A 56 -11.43 -11.61 9.27
C LEU A 56 -10.75 -11.34 10.60
N ALA A 57 -11.42 -10.64 11.52
CA ALA A 57 -10.90 -10.30 12.85
C ALA A 57 -10.50 -11.55 13.68
N SER A 58 -11.15 -12.69 13.44
CA SER A 58 -10.83 -13.97 14.08
C SER A 58 -9.46 -14.56 13.66
N GLU A 59 -8.87 -14.05 12.60
CA GLU A 59 -7.59 -14.54 12.05
C GLU A 59 -6.37 -13.76 12.55
N ILE A 60 -6.54 -12.86 13.54
CA ILE A 60 -5.45 -12.06 14.09
C ILE A 60 -4.39 -12.99 14.68
N PRO A 61 -3.17 -13.06 14.11
CA PRO A 61 -2.10 -13.86 14.70
C PRO A 61 -1.62 -13.25 16.04
N ASP A 62 -0.99 -14.05 16.88
CA ASP A 62 -0.45 -13.59 18.18
C ASP A 62 0.52 -12.40 18.05
N VAL A 63 1.21 -12.28 16.92
CA VAL A 63 2.06 -11.12 16.63
C VAL A 63 1.23 -9.83 16.54
N GLY A 64 0.01 -9.89 15.99
CA GLY A 64 -0.91 -8.75 15.91
C GLY A 64 -1.46 -8.32 17.28
N LYS A 65 -1.56 -9.22 18.25
CA LYS A 65 -2.04 -8.90 19.60
C LYS A 65 -1.10 -7.96 20.37
N ARG A 66 0.13 -7.78 19.89
CA ARG A 66 1.12 -6.86 20.48
C ARG A 66 1.01 -5.44 19.92
N LEU A 67 0.33 -5.25 18.79
CA LEU A 67 0.15 -3.94 18.17
C LEU A 67 -1.05 -3.21 18.79
N ASP A 68 -0.93 -1.87 18.82
CA ASP A 68 -2.09 -1.02 19.03
C ASP A 68 -3.15 -1.28 17.96
N ARG A 69 -4.42 -1.20 18.34
CA ARG A 69 -5.55 -1.45 17.44
C ARG A 69 -5.54 -0.54 16.20
N SER A 70 -5.04 0.68 16.32
CA SER A 70 -4.90 1.62 15.21
C SER A 70 -3.98 1.11 14.10
N HIS A 71 -3.14 0.14 14.40
CA HIS A 71 -2.20 -0.51 13.46
C HIS A 71 -2.70 -1.85 12.93
N LEU A 72 -3.91 -2.25 13.32
CA LEU A 72 -4.57 -3.44 12.80
C LEU A 72 -5.57 -3.02 11.74
N TYR A 73 -5.58 -3.69 10.57
CA TYR A 73 -6.48 -3.34 9.48
C TYR A 73 -7.19 -4.55 8.88
N VAL A 74 -8.36 -4.29 8.32
CA VAL A 74 -9.07 -5.23 7.43
C VAL A 74 -9.06 -4.71 6.00
N LEU A 75 -9.09 -5.64 5.03
CA LEU A 75 -8.91 -5.36 3.60
C LEU A 75 -10.16 -5.76 2.80
N PRO A 76 -11.27 -4.99 2.88
CA PRO A 76 -12.47 -5.25 2.11
C PRO A 76 -12.33 -4.83 0.65
N ALA A 77 -12.82 -5.67 -0.28
CA ALA A 77 -12.79 -5.42 -1.71
C ALA A 77 -14.08 -4.76 -2.27
N SER A 78 -15.07 -4.47 -1.43
CA SER A 78 -16.32 -3.82 -1.84
C SER A 78 -16.92 -2.96 -0.73
N VAL A 79 -17.77 -1.99 -1.10
CA VAL A 79 -18.50 -1.14 -0.15
C VAL A 79 -19.35 -1.99 0.80
N LYS A 80 -20.02 -3.04 0.28
CA LYS A 80 -20.77 -3.99 1.10
C LYS A 80 -19.88 -4.72 2.10
N ALA A 81 -18.67 -5.09 1.70
CA ALA A 81 -17.70 -5.71 2.60
C ALA A 81 -17.20 -4.72 3.66
N VAL A 82 -16.96 -3.44 3.29
CA VAL A 82 -16.66 -2.37 4.26
C VAL A 82 -17.74 -2.29 5.32
N SER A 83 -19.02 -2.18 4.93
CA SER A 83 -20.13 -2.09 5.88
C SER A 83 -20.23 -3.28 6.85
N ARG A 84 -19.89 -4.49 6.38
CA ARG A 84 -19.87 -5.70 7.24
C ARG A 84 -18.66 -5.73 8.18
N GLN A 85 -17.47 -5.43 7.64
CA GLN A 85 -16.21 -5.50 8.39
C GLN A 85 -15.99 -4.28 9.28
N SER A 86 -16.74 -3.20 9.08
CA SER A 86 -16.73 -2.04 9.97
C SER A 86 -17.20 -2.37 11.39
N ALA A 87 -17.99 -3.43 11.59
CA ALA A 87 -18.26 -3.98 12.92
C ALA A 87 -16.97 -4.40 13.65
N ASP A 88 -15.94 -4.79 12.90
CA ASP A 88 -14.63 -5.19 13.45
C ASP A 88 -13.82 -3.98 13.97
N CYS A 89 -14.14 -2.74 13.55
CA CYS A 89 -13.51 -1.53 14.09
C CYS A 89 -13.74 -1.38 15.61
N GLY A 90 -14.93 -1.76 16.09
CA GLY A 90 -15.23 -1.83 17.53
C GLY A 90 -14.54 -3.02 18.24
N ALA A 91 -14.24 -4.09 17.49
CA ALA A 91 -13.72 -5.35 18.03
C ALA A 91 -12.19 -5.48 17.96
N GLY A 92 -11.48 -4.66 17.18
CA GLY A 92 -10.04 -4.81 17.11
C GLY A 92 -9.29 -4.14 15.98
N ALA A 93 -9.91 -3.86 14.82
CA ALA A 93 -9.24 -3.16 13.73
C ALA A 93 -9.40 -1.64 13.87
N GLY A 94 -8.30 -0.89 13.79
CA GLY A 94 -8.35 0.58 13.79
C GLY A 94 -8.42 1.19 12.41
N LEU A 95 -8.13 0.41 11.35
CA LEU A 95 -8.07 0.88 9.97
C LEU A 95 -8.87 -0.05 9.03
N ILE A 96 -9.74 0.55 8.22
CA ILE A 96 -10.29 -0.09 7.02
C ILE A 96 -9.42 0.32 5.83
N LEU A 97 -8.83 -0.64 5.14
CA LEU A 97 -8.10 -0.41 3.90
C LEU A 97 -8.94 -0.95 2.73
N TYR A 98 -9.71 -0.08 2.06
CA TYR A 98 -10.58 -0.46 0.95
C TYR A 98 -9.75 -0.83 -0.29
N ASP A 99 -9.84 -2.09 -0.71
CA ASP A 99 -9.05 -2.72 -1.77
C ASP A 99 -9.88 -2.87 -3.04
N GLY A 100 -10.29 -1.74 -3.61
CA GLY A 100 -11.07 -1.68 -4.85
C GLY A 100 -10.17 -1.90 -6.08
N GLU A 101 -10.40 -3.00 -6.80
CA GLU A 101 -9.61 -3.38 -7.98
C GLU A 101 -10.52 -3.80 -9.14
N ASN A 102 -9.96 -3.90 -10.35
CA ASN A 102 -10.64 -4.45 -11.53
C ASN A 102 -10.63 -5.99 -11.50
N TRP A 103 -11.26 -6.59 -10.50
CA TRP A 103 -11.32 -8.03 -10.29
C TRP A 103 -12.72 -8.48 -9.81
N ALA A 104 -12.94 -9.82 -9.73
CA ALA A 104 -14.25 -10.37 -9.44
C ALA A 104 -14.76 -10.08 -8.01
N GLU A 105 -13.89 -9.73 -7.06
CA GLU A 105 -14.27 -9.43 -5.67
C GLU A 105 -14.81 -7.99 -5.52
N THR A 106 -14.51 -7.10 -6.46
CA THR A 106 -15.08 -5.74 -6.53
C THR A 106 -16.27 -5.73 -7.48
N PRO A 107 -17.47 -5.33 -7.07
CA PRO A 107 -18.65 -5.24 -7.93
C PRO A 107 -18.44 -4.37 -9.15
N SER A 108 -19.04 -4.73 -10.28
CA SER A 108 -18.86 -4.03 -11.56
C SER A 108 -19.33 -2.58 -11.54
N ASP A 109 -20.36 -2.25 -10.77
CA ASP A 109 -20.82 -0.88 -10.56
C ASP A 109 -19.82 -0.04 -9.76
N GLU A 110 -19.09 -0.65 -8.82
CA GLU A 110 -18.01 0.00 -8.08
C GLU A 110 -16.79 0.21 -8.99
N GLN A 111 -16.44 -0.80 -9.82
CA GLN A 111 -15.37 -0.67 -10.82
C GLN A 111 -15.66 0.45 -11.82
N ALA A 112 -16.89 0.58 -12.28
CA ALA A 112 -17.31 1.60 -13.25
C ALA A 112 -17.19 3.04 -12.71
N ASN A 113 -17.29 3.23 -11.38
CA ASN A 113 -17.14 4.54 -10.75
C ASN A 113 -16.44 4.42 -9.39
N MET A 114 -15.16 4.10 -9.44
CA MET A 114 -14.35 3.89 -8.25
C MET A 114 -14.24 5.11 -7.33
N PRO A 115 -14.16 6.38 -7.80
CA PRO A 115 -14.18 7.53 -6.90
C PRO A 115 -15.46 7.59 -6.04
N ALA A 116 -16.62 7.31 -6.65
CA ALA A 116 -17.89 7.25 -5.91
C ALA A 116 -17.94 6.04 -4.95
N ALA A 117 -17.38 4.89 -5.35
CA ALA A 117 -17.26 3.72 -4.48
C ALA A 117 -16.39 4.01 -3.25
N ILE A 118 -15.24 4.66 -3.43
CA ILE A 118 -14.36 5.10 -2.33
C ILE A 118 -15.12 6.05 -1.39
N SER A 119 -15.87 7.00 -1.92
CA SER A 119 -16.65 7.93 -1.10
C SER A 119 -17.71 7.20 -0.27
N ARG A 120 -18.44 6.24 -0.86
CA ARG A 120 -19.40 5.39 -0.13
C ARG A 120 -18.73 4.52 0.93
N ALA A 121 -17.59 3.90 0.61
CA ALA A 121 -16.82 3.08 1.53
C ALA A 121 -16.34 3.91 2.74
N LYS A 122 -15.80 5.11 2.48
CA LYS A 122 -15.39 6.07 3.51
C LYS A 122 -16.56 6.45 4.42
N GLY A 123 -17.71 6.76 3.84
CA GLY A 123 -18.93 7.06 4.59
C GLY A 123 -19.39 5.90 5.47
N ALA A 124 -19.37 4.67 4.95
CA ALA A 124 -19.72 3.46 5.69
C ALA A 124 -18.76 3.21 6.87
N ALA A 125 -17.45 3.33 6.66
CA ALA A 125 -16.45 3.21 7.70
C ALA A 125 -16.62 4.25 8.81
N LYS A 126 -16.86 5.51 8.44
CA LYS A 126 -17.10 6.61 9.38
C LYS A 126 -18.38 6.40 10.20
N ALA A 127 -19.48 5.99 9.56
CA ALA A 127 -20.76 5.70 10.23
C ALA A 127 -20.64 4.56 11.24
N ALA A 128 -19.72 3.62 11.03
CA ALA A 128 -19.45 2.52 11.94
C ALA A 128 -18.41 2.86 13.04
N GLY A 129 -17.91 4.10 13.10
CA GLY A 129 -16.97 4.55 14.11
C GLY A 129 -15.53 4.08 13.90
N CYS A 130 -15.15 3.69 12.68
CA CYS A 130 -13.75 3.37 12.37
C CYS A 130 -12.88 4.63 12.51
N ALA A 131 -11.76 4.52 13.24
CA ALA A 131 -10.87 5.65 13.49
C ALA A 131 -10.12 6.09 12.22
N HIS A 132 -9.79 5.13 11.34
CA HIS A 132 -8.98 5.36 10.14
C HIS A 132 -9.59 4.68 8.92
N PHE A 133 -9.50 5.38 7.78
CA PHE A 133 -9.87 4.86 6.48
C PHE A 133 -8.72 5.05 5.49
N GLY A 134 -8.35 4.00 4.80
CA GLY A 134 -7.35 4.00 3.74
C GLY A 134 -7.88 3.39 2.46
N ILE A 135 -7.14 3.57 1.38
CA ILE A 135 -7.45 2.99 0.06
C ILE A 135 -6.24 2.28 -0.53
N SER A 136 -6.50 1.19 -1.24
CA SER A 136 -5.52 0.35 -1.93
C SER A 136 -6.05 -0.01 -3.33
N PRO A 137 -6.25 0.97 -4.23
CA PRO A 137 -6.80 0.73 -5.55
C PRO A 137 -5.83 -0.07 -6.42
N GLY A 138 -6.36 -0.95 -7.26
CA GLY A 138 -5.56 -1.76 -8.18
C GLY A 138 -4.62 -0.94 -9.07
N GLY A 139 -3.53 -1.55 -9.51
CA GLY A 139 -2.47 -0.87 -10.27
C GLY A 139 -2.98 -0.12 -11.50
N GLU A 140 -3.93 -0.69 -12.24
CA GLU A 140 -4.54 -0.06 -13.41
C GLU A 140 -5.29 1.22 -13.05
N LEU A 141 -5.95 1.24 -11.90
CA LEU A 141 -6.68 2.41 -11.40
C LEU A 141 -5.74 3.55 -10.99
N VAL A 142 -4.53 3.25 -10.56
CA VAL A 142 -3.53 4.29 -10.27
C VAL A 142 -2.70 4.68 -11.48
N GLY A 143 -2.97 4.09 -12.65
CA GLY A 143 -2.36 4.48 -13.93
C GLY A 143 -1.29 3.52 -14.43
N ILE A 144 -1.15 2.33 -13.88
CA ILE A 144 -0.26 1.30 -14.45
C ILE A 144 -0.88 0.72 -15.72
N VAL A 145 -0.08 0.59 -16.77
CA VAL A 145 -0.43 -0.08 -18.03
C VAL A 145 0.32 -1.41 -18.06
N PRO A 146 -0.32 -2.52 -17.62
CA PRO A 146 0.39 -3.78 -17.33
C PRO A 146 1.11 -4.37 -18.54
N ASP A 147 0.46 -4.43 -19.70
CA ASP A 147 1.01 -5.04 -20.91
C ASP A 147 2.16 -4.24 -21.52
N ALA A 148 2.12 -2.91 -21.37
CA ALA A 148 3.20 -2.03 -21.80
C ALA A 148 4.33 -1.92 -20.77
N CYS A 149 4.14 -2.40 -19.53
CA CYS A 149 5.06 -2.19 -18.41
C CYS A 149 5.45 -0.71 -18.25
N SER A 150 4.47 0.15 -18.38
CA SER A 150 4.58 1.60 -18.30
C SER A 150 3.49 2.18 -17.41
N PHE A 151 3.36 3.50 -17.36
CA PHE A 151 2.29 4.16 -16.64
C PHE A 151 1.78 5.38 -17.40
N ASP A 152 0.48 5.66 -17.23
CA ASP A 152 -0.20 6.86 -17.67
C ASP A 152 -1.02 7.42 -16.49
N LEU A 153 -0.65 8.58 -16.02
CA LEU A 153 -1.32 9.23 -14.89
C LEU A 153 -2.53 10.08 -15.31
N SER A 154 -2.81 10.24 -16.61
CA SER A 154 -3.89 11.13 -17.07
C SER A 154 -5.27 10.76 -16.52
N LYS A 155 -5.52 9.47 -16.32
CA LYS A 155 -6.78 8.90 -15.80
C LYS A 155 -6.63 8.29 -14.40
N ALA A 156 -5.51 8.52 -13.74
CA ALA A 156 -5.23 7.90 -12.46
C ALA A 156 -6.22 8.37 -11.38
N ILE A 157 -6.79 7.41 -10.66
CA ILE A 157 -7.88 7.62 -9.71
C ILE A 157 -7.53 8.62 -8.61
N HIS A 158 -6.28 8.69 -8.16
CA HIS A 158 -5.85 9.60 -7.11
C HIS A 158 -6.07 11.09 -7.46
N ARG A 159 -6.29 11.41 -8.73
CA ARG A 159 -6.64 12.76 -9.20
C ARG A 159 -8.11 13.10 -9.01
N HIS A 160 -8.98 12.10 -8.87
CA HIS A 160 -10.44 12.21 -8.81
C HIS A 160 -11.02 11.88 -7.43
N VAL A 161 -10.21 11.43 -6.49
CA VAL A 161 -10.62 11.10 -5.13
C VAL A 161 -10.68 12.37 -4.28
N ASP A 162 -11.72 12.47 -3.44
CA ASP A 162 -11.77 13.40 -2.31
C ASP A 162 -10.89 12.84 -1.17
N TRP A 163 -9.77 13.50 -0.93
CA TRP A 163 -8.76 13.10 0.04
C TRP A 163 -9.06 13.46 1.49
N ALA A 164 -10.16 14.18 1.76
CA ALA A 164 -10.58 14.45 3.12
C ALA A 164 -10.84 13.14 3.87
N ASP A 165 -10.31 13.02 5.10
CA ASP A 165 -10.44 11.84 5.97
C ASP A 165 -9.83 10.53 5.43
N ILE A 166 -9.03 10.56 4.35
CA ILE A 166 -8.23 9.40 3.92
C ILE A 166 -6.88 9.46 4.63
N THR A 167 -6.65 8.51 5.54
CA THR A 167 -5.47 8.50 6.40
C THR A 167 -4.31 7.67 5.84
N LEU A 168 -4.60 6.76 4.88
CA LEU A 168 -3.60 5.91 4.25
C LEU A 168 -3.93 5.64 2.78
N PHE A 169 -2.91 5.71 1.93
CA PHE A 169 -2.98 5.31 0.53
C PHE A 169 -1.88 4.31 0.19
N ASN A 170 -2.28 3.11 -0.23
CA ASN A 170 -1.35 2.11 -0.75
C ASN A 170 -1.25 2.21 -2.27
N ILE A 171 -0.06 2.48 -2.78
CA ILE A 171 0.23 2.61 -4.21
C ILE A 171 0.60 1.24 -4.77
N GLN A 172 -0.30 0.64 -5.55
CA GLN A 172 -0.10 -0.67 -6.19
C GLN A 172 0.64 -0.53 -7.53
N ALA A 173 1.97 -0.41 -7.49
CA ALA A 173 2.82 -0.26 -8.67
C ALA A 173 3.83 -1.43 -8.85
N GLN A 174 3.69 -2.50 -8.09
CA GLN A 174 4.63 -3.63 -8.05
C GLN A 174 4.86 -4.29 -9.42
N ARG A 175 3.94 -4.14 -10.38
CA ARG A 175 4.11 -4.63 -11.74
C ARG A 175 5.35 -4.06 -12.42
N LEU A 176 5.66 -2.78 -12.19
CA LEU A 176 6.85 -2.12 -12.77
C LEU A 176 8.17 -2.71 -12.24
N LEU A 177 8.18 -3.30 -11.04
CA LEU A 177 9.35 -3.97 -10.47
C LEU A 177 9.49 -5.42 -10.92
N SER A 178 8.42 -6.04 -11.42
CA SER A 178 8.35 -7.47 -11.62
C SER A 178 9.18 -7.94 -12.82
N ASP A 179 9.63 -9.18 -12.77
CA ASP A 179 10.32 -9.85 -13.89
C ASP A 179 9.39 -10.02 -15.10
N GLN A 180 8.07 -9.97 -14.90
CA GLN A 180 7.10 -10.03 -15.99
C GLN A 180 7.23 -8.87 -16.99
N CYS A 181 7.90 -7.78 -16.61
CA CYS A 181 8.20 -6.68 -17.52
C CYS A 181 9.41 -6.92 -18.42
N ASN A 182 10.14 -8.03 -18.26
CA ASN A 182 11.26 -8.42 -19.13
C ASN A 182 12.27 -7.28 -19.37
N GLY A 183 12.60 -6.51 -18.33
CA GLY A 183 13.52 -5.37 -18.42
C GLY A 183 12.96 -4.09 -19.04
N ARG A 184 11.70 -4.08 -19.53
CA ARG A 184 11.05 -2.86 -20.06
C ARG A 184 10.75 -1.81 -18.99
N ALA A 185 10.65 -2.24 -17.75
CA ALA A 185 10.53 -1.39 -16.57
C ALA A 185 11.56 -1.83 -15.50
N GLY A 186 11.53 -1.26 -14.35
CA GLY A 186 12.42 -1.62 -13.24
C GLY A 186 12.37 -0.59 -12.13
N VAL A 187 13.38 -0.63 -11.26
CA VAL A 187 13.45 0.23 -10.06
C VAL A 187 13.27 1.70 -10.41
N LYS A 188 13.94 2.20 -11.45
CA LYS A 188 13.83 3.63 -11.84
C LYS A 188 12.41 4.03 -12.25
N ALA A 189 11.73 3.19 -13.04
CA ALA A 189 10.34 3.45 -13.46
C ALA A 189 9.39 3.40 -12.27
N TYR A 190 9.54 2.39 -11.41
CA TYR A 190 8.76 2.25 -10.19
C TYR A 190 8.93 3.44 -9.25
N VAL A 191 10.18 3.81 -8.95
CA VAL A 191 10.49 4.94 -8.07
C VAL A 191 9.92 6.25 -8.63
N LYS A 192 10.11 6.51 -9.93
CA LYS A 192 9.54 7.69 -10.59
C LYS A 192 8.03 7.74 -10.44
N PHE A 193 7.34 6.63 -10.73
CA PHE A 193 5.89 6.54 -10.62
C PHE A 193 5.41 6.80 -9.18
N VAL A 194 5.93 6.02 -8.22
CA VAL A 194 5.55 6.14 -6.80
C VAL A 194 5.80 7.53 -6.27
N SER A 195 6.96 8.14 -6.58
CA SER A 195 7.30 9.50 -6.13
C SER A 195 6.35 10.53 -6.71
N THR A 196 5.99 10.42 -7.99
CA THR A 196 5.03 11.36 -8.62
C THR A 196 3.67 11.27 -7.96
N VAL A 197 3.14 10.04 -7.79
CA VAL A 197 1.84 9.83 -7.16
C VAL A 197 1.82 10.29 -5.70
N ALA A 198 2.87 10.00 -4.94
CA ALA A 198 3.00 10.43 -3.55
C ALA A 198 2.99 11.97 -3.43
N GLN A 199 3.73 12.67 -4.31
CA GLN A 199 3.74 14.14 -4.35
C GLN A 199 2.36 14.72 -4.69
N GLU A 200 1.67 14.17 -5.71
CA GLU A 200 0.32 14.62 -6.09
C GLU A 200 -0.71 14.43 -4.96
N VAL A 201 -0.60 13.34 -4.20
CA VAL A 201 -1.48 13.06 -3.06
C VAL A 201 -1.16 13.98 -1.89
N HIS A 202 0.11 14.14 -1.52
CA HIS A 202 0.50 15.04 -0.43
C HIS A 202 0.18 16.51 -0.71
N ALA A 203 0.18 16.92 -1.99
CA ALA A 203 -0.28 18.25 -2.36
C ALA A 203 -1.77 18.48 -2.07
N LYS A 204 -2.59 17.41 -2.06
CA LYS A 204 -4.03 17.47 -1.74
C LYS A 204 -4.32 17.24 -0.26
N ASN A 205 -3.62 16.31 0.37
CA ASN A 205 -3.71 16.02 1.80
C ASN A 205 -2.35 15.59 2.35
N PRO A 206 -1.59 16.48 2.98
CA PRO A 206 -0.26 16.17 3.53
C PRO A 206 -0.30 15.22 4.74
N LEU A 207 -1.47 14.96 5.32
CA LEU A 207 -1.65 14.05 6.44
C LEU A 207 -1.88 12.59 6.02
N THR A 208 -2.19 12.35 4.73
CA THR A 208 -2.34 11.00 4.21
C THR A 208 -0.99 10.28 4.23
N LYS A 209 -0.90 9.17 4.96
CA LYS A 209 0.27 8.30 4.89
C LYS A 209 0.32 7.56 3.56
N ILE A 210 1.49 7.49 2.96
CA ILE A 210 1.70 6.80 1.68
C ILE A 210 2.49 5.52 1.92
N SER A 211 1.95 4.39 1.46
CA SER A 211 2.69 3.14 1.34
C SER A 211 2.89 2.76 -0.12
N ALA A 212 4.06 2.20 -0.43
CA ALA A 212 4.38 1.68 -1.74
C ALA A 212 4.34 0.14 -1.73
N GLN A 213 3.55 -0.48 -2.62
CA GLN A 213 3.41 -1.92 -2.64
C GLN A 213 4.61 -2.61 -3.30
N LEU A 214 5.15 -3.60 -2.60
CA LEU A 214 6.17 -4.53 -3.06
C LEU A 214 5.59 -5.95 -3.06
N SER A 215 5.92 -6.78 -4.04
CA SER A 215 5.37 -8.13 -4.15
C SER A 215 6.46 -9.17 -4.38
N PHE A 216 6.47 -10.19 -3.54
CA PHE A 216 7.38 -11.33 -3.66
C PHE A 216 7.02 -12.28 -4.81
N ARG A 217 5.86 -12.09 -5.45
CA ARG A 217 5.39 -13.03 -6.47
C ARG A 217 6.32 -13.12 -7.67
N TYR A 218 6.79 -11.96 -8.16
CA TYR A 218 7.57 -11.87 -9.38
C TYR A 218 8.72 -10.85 -9.28
N THR A 219 9.06 -10.44 -8.06
CA THR A 219 10.08 -9.41 -7.85
C THR A 219 11.18 -9.93 -6.94
N PRO A 220 12.44 -10.01 -7.41
CA PRO A 220 13.56 -10.41 -6.58
C PRO A 220 13.75 -9.44 -5.39
N PRO A 221 14.12 -9.94 -4.21
CA PRO A 221 14.35 -9.12 -3.02
C PRO A 221 15.37 -7.99 -3.23
N SER A 222 16.43 -8.23 -4.00
CA SER A 222 17.44 -7.22 -4.33
C SER A 222 16.82 -5.98 -4.98
N ARG A 223 15.91 -6.19 -5.94
CA ARG A 223 15.22 -5.11 -6.65
C ARG A 223 14.23 -4.37 -5.73
N MET A 224 13.55 -5.10 -4.83
CA MET A 224 12.72 -4.48 -3.80
C MET A 224 13.55 -3.62 -2.84
N ILE A 225 14.70 -4.12 -2.38
CA ILE A 225 15.61 -3.40 -1.50
C ILE A 225 16.14 -2.12 -2.17
N ASP A 226 16.47 -2.18 -3.45
CA ASP A 226 16.91 -0.99 -4.20
C ASP A 226 15.79 0.05 -4.33
N ALA A 227 14.54 -0.38 -4.57
CA ALA A 227 13.40 0.50 -4.59
C ALA A 227 13.13 1.13 -3.22
N ILE A 228 13.21 0.35 -2.13
CA ILE A 228 13.08 0.81 -0.76
C ILE A 228 14.09 1.94 -0.49
N ARG A 229 15.38 1.72 -0.80
CA ARG A 229 16.44 2.71 -0.58
C ARG A 229 16.18 4.02 -1.32
N GLN A 230 15.71 3.94 -2.58
CA GLN A 230 15.46 5.13 -3.40
C GLN A 230 14.16 5.88 -3.02
N LEU A 231 13.20 5.21 -2.39
CA LEU A 231 11.95 5.82 -1.93
C LEU A 231 12.02 6.36 -0.50
N ARG A 232 13.17 6.23 0.16
CA ARG A 232 13.38 6.76 1.51
C ARG A 232 13.01 8.25 1.58
N GLY A 233 12.17 8.62 2.54
CA GLY A 233 11.69 10.00 2.71
C GLY A 233 10.65 10.46 1.69
N THR A 234 10.34 9.65 0.66
CA THR A 234 9.29 9.93 -0.31
C THR A 234 7.96 9.30 0.11
N VAL A 235 8.00 8.10 0.67
CA VAL A 235 6.84 7.39 1.20
C VAL A 235 6.99 7.18 2.71
N ASP A 236 5.86 6.98 3.40
CA ASP A 236 5.85 6.74 4.85
C ASP A 236 6.10 5.27 5.18
N GLY A 237 5.86 4.35 4.22
CA GLY A 237 6.06 2.92 4.43
C GLY A 237 5.93 2.06 3.18
N PHE A 238 5.95 0.74 3.40
CA PHE A 238 5.88 -0.26 2.35
C PHE A 238 4.83 -1.32 2.66
N TYR A 239 3.95 -1.61 1.69
CA TYR A 239 3.05 -2.75 1.76
C TYR A 239 3.73 -3.98 1.15
N LEU A 240 3.90 -5.02 1.94
CA LEU A 240 4.54 -6.26 1.51
C LEU A 240 3.49 -7.29 1.11
N ALA A 241 3.25 -7.42 -0.18
CA ALA A 241 2.37 -8.44 -0.73
C ALA A 241 3.12 -9.78 -0.82
N TYR A 242 2.72 -10.71 0.05
CA TYR A 242 3.22 -12.07 0.10
C TYR A 242 2.08 -13.02 -0.29
N PRO A 243 1.88 -13.28 -1.59
CA PRO A 243 0.70 -13.99 -2.04
C PRO A 243 0.72 -15.45 -1.59
N ARG A 244 -0.47 -15.96 -1.29
CA ARG A 244 -0.67 -17.40 -1.04
C ARG A 244 -0.26 -18.20 -2.27
N ASN A 245 0.49 -19.28 -2.09
CA ASN A 245 0.87 -20.20 -3.14
C ASN A 245 -0.32 -21.14 -3.48
N VAL A 246 -1.44 -20.54 -3.93
CA VAL A 246 -2.62 -21.29 -4.38
C VAL A 246 -2.53 -21.43 -5.89
N GLY A 247 -2.08 -22.60 -6.36
CA GLY A 247 -2.10 -22.98 -7.78
C GLY A 247 -1.22 -22.12 -8.69
N GLY A 248 -0.31 -21.30 -8.15
CA GLY A 248 0.51 -20.39 -8.94
C GLY A 248 1.85 -20.09 -8.28
N ARG A 249 2.81 -19.82 -9.12
CA ARG A 249 4.18 -19.51 -8.74
C ARG A 249 4.26 -18.27 -7.85
N CYS A 250 4.93 -18.40 -6.72
CA CYS A 250 5.55 -17.28 -6.04
C CYS A 250 7.06 -17.50 -6.08
N ASP A 251 7.73 -16.85 -7.02
CA ASP A 251 9.11 -17.16 -7.35
C ASP A 251 10.08 -16.77 -6.22
N TYR A 252 9.68 -15.81 -5.40
CA TYR A 252 10.52 -15.25 -4.33
C TYR A 252 9.88 -15.33 -2.93
N CYS A 253 8.76 -16.07 -2.75
CA CYS A 253 8.15 -16.27 -1.44
C CYS A 253 8.97 -17.25 -0.60
N SER A 254 9.81 -16.72 0.26
CA SER A 254 10.48 -17.45 1.34
C SER A 254 10.63 -16.56 2.56
N SER A 255 10.66 -17.16 3.75
CA SER A 255 10.91 -16.44 5.00
C SER A 255 12.25 -15.70 4.98
N GLN A 256 13.28 -16.28 4.36
CA GLN A 256 14.59 -15.63 4.20
C GLN A 256 14.51 -14.36 3.35
N ASN A 257 13.78 -14.41 2.22
CA ASN A 257 13.58 -13.23 1.37
C ASN A 257 12.78 -12.15 2.11
N LEU A 258 11.75 -12.54 2.87
CA LEU A 258 10.99 -11.62 3.70
C LEU A 258 11.87 -10.95 4.74
N GLN A 259 12.70 -11.71 5.48
CA GLN A 259 13.65 -11.19 6.46
C GLN A 259 14.62 -10.18 5.83
N ALA A 260 15.17 -10.47 4.63
CA ALA A 260 16.08 -9.56 3.93
C ALA A 260 15.40 -8.21 3.62
N VAL A 261 14.14 -8.23 3.16
CA VAL A 261 13.38 -7.01 2.85
C VAL A 261 13.01 -6.25 4.14
N LEU A 262 12.52 -6.93 5.18
CA LEU A 262 12.19 -6.32 6.47
C LEU A 262 13.42 -5.66 7.11
N LYS A 263 14.56 -6.36 7.09
CA LYS A 263 15.84 -5.81 7.56
C LYS A 263 16.23 -4.55 6.78
N ALA A 264 16.05 -4.52 5.47
CA ALA A 264 16.34 -3.34 4.65
C ALA A 264 15.45 -2.15 5.03
N ILE A 265 14.16 -2.38 5.32
CA ILE A 265 13.25 -1.32 5.80
C ILE A 265 13.70 -0.77 7.16
N ARG A 266 14.16 -1.63 8.06
CA ARG A 266 14.59 -1.25 9.42
C ARG A 266 15.93 -0.53 9.49
N LEU A 267 16.83 -0.80 8.55
CA LEU A 267 18.15 -0.17 8.49
C LEU A 267 18.13 1.22 7.82
N MET A 268 16.96 1.70 7.42
CA MET A 268 16.76 3.02 6.81
C MET A 268 16.35 4.07 7.81
#